data_836ec4657c402d4fa42ad44d781391c3
#
_entry.id   836ec4657c402d4fa42ad44d781391c3
#
_cell.length_a   1.000
_cell.length_b   1.000
_cell.length_c   1.000
_cell.angle_alpha   90.00
_cell.angle_beta   90.00
_cell.angle_gamma   90.00
#
_symmetry.space_group_name_H-M   'P 1'
#
loop_
_entity.id
_entity.type
_entity.pdbx_description
1 polymer ?
#
loop_
_entity_poly.entity_id
_entity_poly.type
_entity_poly.pdbx_seq_one_letter_code
_entity_poly.pdbx_strand_id
1 'polypeptide(L)'
;MSNITQVVNTDKNLKTLKQSVHSSDLDQLLSSTGPFTFFAPSDLAFEKLDKGFMENLLEPQNKLKLTDLLNNHIVKGKIHFKDLKDGDKLEAINGNQLLVEVKNGVVNIGDAVILGRDAKISNGVVHSTDMVFTKKYFRSL
;
A
#
# COMPACT_ATOMS: atom_id res chain seq x y z
N MET A 1 21.20 -1.14 4.12
CA MET A 1 19.96 -0.40 3.79
C MET A 1 18.77 -1.32 3.97
N SER A 2 17.71 -0.79 4.58
CA SER A 2 16.51 -1.59 4.86
C SER A 2 15.73 -1.90 3.57
N ASN A 3 15.05 -3.03 3.54
CA ASN A 3 14.09 -3.33 2.48
C ASN A 3 12.67 -3.00 2.96
N ILE A 4 11.69 -3.21 2.08
CA ILE A 4 10.29 -2.87 2.40
C ILE A 4 9.81 -3.63 3.64
N THR A 5 10.12 -4.91 3.74
CA THR A 5 9.72 -5.72 4.89
C THR A 5 10.26 -5.13 6.20
N GLN A 6 11.52 -4.70 6.19
CA GLN A 6 12.12 -4.12 7.38
C GLN A 6 11.47 -2.79 7.77
N VAL A 7 11.14 -1.95 6.80
CA VAL A 7 10.44 -0.69 7.08
C VAL A 7 9.07 -0.98 7.71
N VAL A 8 8.31 -1.90 7.13
CA VAL A 8 6.99 -2.26 7.65
C VAL A 8 7.12 -2.81 9.08
N ASN A 9 8.14 -3.62 9.34
CA ASN A 9 8.31 -4.25 10.65
C ASN A 9 8.72 -3.27 11.75
N THR A 10 9.35 -2.16 11.39
CA THR A 10 9.93 -1.24 12.39
C THR A 10 9.20 0.09 12.50
N ASP A 11 8.37 0.46 11.54
CA ASP A 11 7.67 1.74 11.59
C ASP A 11 6.54 1.69 12.61
N LYS A 12 6.54 2.67 13.52
CA LYS A 12 5.55 2.75 14.60
C LYS A 12 4.12 2.94 14.09
N ASN A 13 3.96 3.52 12.93
CA ASN A 13 2.65 3.85 12.36
C ASN A 13 2.11 2.79 11.42
N LEU A 14 2.81 1.67 11.30
CA LEU A 14 2.45 0.59 10.37
C LEU A 14 2.23 -0.75 11.09
N LYS A 15 1.71 -0.71 12.32
CA LYS A 15 1.53 -1.93 13.11
C LYS A 15 0.50 -2.87 12.51
N THR A 16 -0.63 -2.34 12.06
CA THR A 16 -1.67 -3.16 11.44
C THR A 16 -1.19 -3.71 10.12
N LEU A 17 -0.47 -2.90 9.35
CA LEU A 17 0.12 -3.36 8.09
C LEU A 17 1.12 -4.48 8.33
N LYS A 18 1.96 -4.34 9.35
CA LYS A 18 2.90 -5.40 9.72
C LYS A 18 2.20 -6.72 9.96
N GLN A 19 1.13 -6.70 10.75
CA GLN A 19 0.35 -7.90 11.02
C GLN A 19 -0.26 -8.48 9.74
N SER A 20 -0.77 -7.61 8.89
CA SER A 20 -1.40 -8.02 7.62
C SER A 20 -0.39 -8.65 6.68
N VAL A 21 0.79 -8.07 6.56
CA VAL A 21 1.86 -8.61 5.70
C VAL A 21 2.27 -10.01 6.19
N HIS A 22 2.45 -10.18 7.48
CA HIS A 22 2.83 -11.48 8.03
C HIS A 22 1.74 -12.53 7.83
N SER A 23 0.48 -12.15 7.99
CA SER A 23 -0.64 -13.07 7.82
C SER A 23 -0.86 -13.48 6.37
N SER A 24 -0.39 -12.68 5.41
CA SER A 24 -0.57 -12.93 3.98
C SER A 24 0.64 -13.58 3.33
N ASP A 25 1.75 -13.72 4.06
CA ASP A 25 3.03 -14.22 3.52
C ASP A 25 3.63 -13.31 2.44
N LEU A 26 3.22 -12.05 2.37
CA LEU A 26 3.80 -11.12 1.41
C LEU A 26 5.21 -10.68 1.77
N ASP A 27 5.68 -11.00 2.97
CA ASP A 27 7.02 -10.63 3.41
C ASP A 27 8.09 -11.20 2.47
N GLN A 28 7.86 -12.35 1.86
CA GLN A 28 8.80 -12.91 0.88
C GLN A 28 8.88 -12.03 -0.37
N LEU A 29 7.74 -11.61 -0.90
CA LEU A 29 7.71 -10.73 -2.07
C LEU A 29 8.36 -9.39 -1.75
N LEU A 30 8.02 -8.82 -0.61
CA LEU A 30 8.50 -7.50 -0.22
C LEU A 30 9.96 -7.52 0.22
N SER A 31 10.54 -8.69 0.41
CA SER A 31 11.97 -8.84 0.68
C SER A 31 12.78 -9.15 -0.58
N SER A 32 12.11 -9.40 -1.69
CA SER A 32 12.79 -9.73 -2.94
C SER A 32 13.43 -8.48 -3.55
N THR A 33 14.18 -8.66 -4.63
CA THR A 33 14.97 -7.56 -5.22
C THR A 33 14.11 -6.44 -5.80
N GLY A 34 12.88 -6.71 -6.18
CA GLY A 34 12.01 -5.68 -6.73
C GLY A 34 12.52 -5.10 -8.03
N PRO A 35 12.54 -3.74 -8.21
CA PRO A 35 12.06 -2.76 -7.23
C PRO A 35 10.54 -2.65 -7.17
N PHE A 36 10.07 -2.19 -6.01
CA PHE A 36 8.64 -2.00 -5.79
C PHE A 36 8.36 -0.64 -5.16
N THR A 37 7.18 -0.10 -5.43
CA THR A 37 6.65 1.04 -4.69
C THR A 37 5.48 0.53 -3.87
N PHE A 38 5.55 0.73 -2.57
CA PHE A 38 4.50 0.30 -1.65
C PHE A 38 3.80 1.53 -1.09
N PHE A 39 2.51 1.65 -1.41
CA PHE A 39 1.67 2.70 -0.81
C PHE A 39 1.12 2.11 0.49
N ALA A 40 1.86 2.31 1.57
CA ALA A 40 1.62 1.64 2.83
C ALA A 40 0.53 2.33 3.65
N PRO A 41 -0.64 1.70 3.84
CA PRO A 41 -1.68 2.31 4.67
C PRO A 41 -1.20 2.38 6.12
N SER A 42 -1.32 3.57 6.71
CA SER A 42 -0.95 3.77 8.11
C SER A 42 -1.99 3.13 9.04
N ASP A 43 -1.67 3.05 10.33
CA ASP A 43 -2.64 2.57 11.32
C ASP A 43 -3.92 3.41 11.27
N LEU A 44 -3.79 4.72 11.06
CA LEU A 44 -4.94 5.60 10.92
C LEU A 44 -5.82 5.18 9.74
N ALA A 45 -5.21 4.75 8.64
CA ALA A 45 -5.95 4.29 7.46
C ALA A 45 -6.81 3.07 7.80
N PHE A 46 -6.25 2.12 8.55
CA PHE A 46 -7.00 0.93 8.94
C PHE A 46 -8.12 1.25 9.92
N GLU A 47 -7.94 2.27 10.75
CA GLU A 47 -8.98 2.68 11.69
C GLU A 47 -10.22 3.24 10.99
N LYS A 48 -10.10 3.70 9.76
CA LYS A 48 -11.22 4.22 8.98
C LYS A 48 -12.08 3.13 8.35
N LEU A 49 -11.63 1.89 8.38
CA LEU A 49 -12.39 0.77 7.85
C LEU A 49 -13.50 0.37 8.82
N ASP A 50 -14.52 -0.29 8.29
CA ASP A 50 -15.62 -0.77 9.11
C ASP A 50 -15.10 -1.70 10.21
N LYS A 51 -15.72 -1.60 11.38
CA LYS A 51 -15.35 -2.45 12.49
C LYS A 51 -15.48 -3.91 12.10
N GLY A 52 -14.45 -4.68 12.41
CA GLY A 52 -14.44 -6.10 12.08
C GLY A 52 -13.96 -6.43 10.69
N PHE A 53 -13.77 -5.43 9.82
CA PHE A 53 -13.30 -5.67 8.45
C PHE A 53 -11.93 -6.35 8.45
N MET A 54 -10.96 -5.79 9.17
CA MET A 54 -9.62 -6.37 9.23
C MET A 54 -9.58 -7.65 10.05
N GLU A 55 -10.38 -7.74 11.11
CA GLU A 55 -10.47 -8.97 11.90
C GLU A 55 -10.89 -10.15 11.02
N ASN A 56 -11.86 -9.91 10.15
CA ASN A 56 -12.35 -10.92 9.22
C ASN A 56 -11.24 -11.29 8.22
N LEU A 57 -10.59 -10.28 7.63
CA LEU A 57 -9.54 -10.52 6.64
C LEU A 57 -8.33 -11.25 7.22
N LEU A 58 -8.06 -11.06 8.50
CA LEU A 58 -6.91 -11.70 9.15
C LEU A 58 -7.15 -13.16 9.50
N GLU A 59 -8.39 -13.64 9.35
CA GLU A 59 -8.67 -15.05 9.56
C GLU A 59 -8.02 -15.92 8.49
N PRO A 60 -7.49 -17.09 8.84
CA PRO A 60 -6.74 -17.94 7.89
C PRO A 60 -7.49 -18.28 6.62
N GLN A 61 -8.81 -18.47 6.70
CA GLN A 61 -9.60 -18.81 5.50
C GLN A 61 -9.71 -17.65 4.52
N ASN A 62 -9.37 -16.43 4.94
CA ASN A 62 -9.46 -15.24 4.10
C ASN A 62 -8.09 -14.78 3.60
N LYS A 63 -7.06 -15.61 3.73
CA LYS A 63 -5.70 -15.25 3.37
C LYS A 63 -5.58 -14.74 1.93
N LEU A 64 -6.26 -15.36 0.97
CA LEU A 64 -6.20 -14.92 -0.42
C LEU A 64 -6.84 -13.55 -0.61
N LYS A 65 -7.90 -13.27 0.11
CA LYS A 65 -8.54 -11.94 0.05
C LYS A 65 -7.64 -10.88 0.64
N LEU A 66 -6.97 -11.19 1.74
CA LEU A 66 -6.02 -10.29 2.38
C LEU A 66 -4.85 -10.01 1.44
N THR A 67 -4.31 -11.05 0.83
CA THR A 67 -3.20 -10.92 -0.12
C THR A 67 -3.59 -10.03 -1.29
N ASP A 68 -4.78 -10.23 -1.84
CA ASP A 68 -5.26 -9.41 -2.95
C ASP A 68 -5.40 -7.94 -2.54
N LEU A 69 -5.93 -7.68 -1.35
CA LEU A 69 -6.06 -6.32 -0.85
C LEU A 69 -4.68 -5.65 -0.73
N LEU A 70 -3.70 -6.35 -0.18
CA LEU A 70 -2.36 -5.80 -0.03
C LEU A 70 -1.68 -5.59 -1.38
N ASN A 71 -1.88 -6.51 -2.32
CA ASN A 71 -1.33 -6.36 -3.67
C ASN A 71 -1.88 -5.13 -4.38
N ASN A 72 -3.05 -4.67 -3.98
CA ASN A 72 -3.65 -3.46 -4.51
C ASN A 72 -2.81 -2.21 -4.17
N HIS A 73 -1.92 -2.31 -3.20
CA HIS A 73 -1.08 -1.21 -2.72
C HIS A 73 0.34 -1.26 -3.26
N ILE A 74 0.68 -2.26 -4.08
CA ILE A 74 2.04 -2.48 -4.52
C ILE A 74 2.12 -2.30 -6.03
N VAL A 75 3.09 -1.50 -6.47
CA VAL A 75 3.34 -1.23 -7.89
C VAL A 75 4.79 -1.60 -8.19
N LYS A 76 5.03 -2.21 -9.35
CA LYS A 76 6.40 -2.51 -9.79
C LYS A 76 7.12 -1.22 -10.15
N GLY A 77 8.40 -1.15 -9.78
CA GLY A 77 9.25 0.00 -10.09
C GLY A 77 9.39 0.94 -8.92
N LYS A 78 10.29 1.90 -9.05
CA LYS A 78 10.52 2.94 -8.06
C LYS A 78 9.79 4.20 -8.49
N ILE A 79 8.75 4.56 -7.77
CA ILE A 79 7.97 5.76 -8.05
C ILE A 79 8.11 6.70 -6.87
N HIS A 80 8.89 7.76 -7.05
CA HIS A 80 9.07 8.77 -6.01
C HIS A 80 7.90 9.74 -6.03
N PHE A 81 7.73 10.46 -4.92
CA PHE A 81 6.63 11.41 -4.80
C PHE A 81 6.62 12.41 -5.96
N LYS A 82 7.80 12.92 -6.35
CA LYS A 82 7.93 13.89 -7.43
C LYS A 82 7.54 13.32 -8.79
N ASP A 83 7.52 12.01 -8.94
CA ASP A 83 7.18 11.36 -10.20
C ASP A 83 5.68 11.17 -10.38
N LEU A 84 4.89 11.45 -9.34
CA LEU A 84 3.45 11.30 -9.37
C LEU A 84 2.82 12.54 -9.96
N LYS A 85 2.12 12.39 -11.07
CA LYS A 85 1.52 13.51 -11.79
C LYS A 85 0.02 13.35 -11.89
N ASP A 86 -0.67 14.47 -11.87
CA ASP A 86 -2.12 14.47 -11.99
C ASP A 86 -2.57 13.75 -13.26
N GLY A 87 -3.50 12.83 -13.11
CA GLY A 87 -4.02 12.03 -14.21
C GLY A 87 -3.28 10.74 -14.49
N ASP A 88 -2.15 10.50 -13.82
CA ASP A 88 -1.42 9.25 -14.00
C ASP A 88 -2.25 8.07 -13.54
N LYS A 89 -2.08 6.95 -14.23
CA LYS A 89 -2.68 5.67 -13.84
C LYS A 89 -1.56 4.68 -13.58
N LEU A 90 -1.52 4.17 -12.35
CA LEU A 90 -0.54 3.16 -11.97
C LEU A 90 -1.22 1.82 -11.93
N GLU A 91 -0.51 0.78 -12.31
CA GLU A 91 -1.06 -0.58 -12.24
C GLU A 91 -0.50 -1.30 -11.03
N ALA A 92 -1.37 -1.68 -10.10
CA ALA A 92 -0.98 -2.50 -8.96
C ALA A 92 -0.66 -3.92 -9.44
N ILE A 93 0.08 -4.67 -8.63
CA ILE A 93 0.48 -6.02 -9.05
C ILE A 93 -0.70 -7.00 -9.17
N ASN A 94 -1.86 -6.67 -8.59
CA ASN A 94 -3.07 -7.46 -8.79
C ASN A 94 -3.87 -7.04 -10.03
N GLY A 95 -3.34 -6.09 -10.82
CA GLY A 95 -3.98 -5.65 -12.06
C GLY A 95 -4.91 -4.45 -11.92
N ASN A 96 -5.24 -4.03 -10.72
CA ASN A 96 -6.11 -2.86 -10.53
C ASN A 96 -5.36 -1.58 -10.88
N GLN A 97 -6.08 -0.61 -11.42
CA GLN A 97 -5.48 0.68 -11.73
C GLN A 97 -5.69 1.67 -10.59
N LEU A 98 -4.64 2.43 -10.30
CA LEU A 98 -4.64 3.44 -9.25
C LEU A 98 -4.56 4.81 -9.92
N LEU A 99 -5.58 5.63 -9.73
CA LEU A 99 -5.61 6.97 -10.31
C LEU A 99 -4.91 7.96 -9.40
N VAL A 100 -3.97 8.71 -9.99
CA VAL A 100 -3.24 9.76 -9.27
C VAL A 100 -3.90 11.10 -9.54
N GLU A 101 -4.19 11.84 -8.47
CA GLU A 101 -4.71 13.20 -8.55
C GLU A 101 -3.82 14.12 -7.73
N VAL A 102 -3.43 15.23 -8.33
CA VAL A 102 -2.58 16.22 -7.64
C VAL A 102 -3.28 17.56 -7.64
N LYS A 103 -3.51 18.11 -6.45
CA LYS A 103 -4.10 19.46 -6.29
C LYS A 103 -3.38 20.20 -5.19
N ASN A 104 -2.89 21.39 -5.49
CA ASN A 104 -2.25 22.26 -4.50
C ASN A 104 -1.15 21.57 -3.71
N GLY A 105 -0.36 20.73 -4.37
CA GLY A 105 0.74 20.01 -3.73
C GLY A 105 0.32 18.76 -2.96
N VAL A 106 -0.98 18.47 -2.90
CA VAL A 106 -1.49 17.26 -2.24
C VAL A 106 -1.68 16.19 -3.28
N VAL A 107 -1.13 15.01 -3.03
CA VAL A 107 -1.26 13.86 -3.94
C VAL A 107 -2.23 12.86 -3.35
N ASN A 108 -3.25 12.53 -4.13
CA ASN A 108 -4.23 11.49 -3.80
C ASN A 108 -4.03 10.31 -4.73
N ILE A 109 -4.13 9.11 -4.17
CA ILE A 109 -4.22 7.88 -4.95
C ILE A 109 -5.62 7.33 -4.67
N GLY A 110 -6.52 7.43 -5.65
CA GLY A 110 -7.93 7.18 -5.37
C GLY A 110 -8.41 8.20 -4.33
N ASP A 111 -8.97 7.72 -3.22
CA ASP A 111 -9.40 8.58 -2.12
C ASP A 111 -8.34 8.76 -1.04
N ALA A 112 -7.20 8.09 -1.17
CA ALA A 112 -6.16 8.13 -0.15
C ALA A 112 -5.20 9.29 -0.39
N VAL A 113 -4.82 9.96 0.68
CA VAL A 113 -3.81 11.04 0.64
C VAL A 113 -2.47 10.44 1.04
N ILE A 114 -1.41 10.79 0.32
CA ILE A 114 -0.05 10.39 0.68
C ILE A 114 0.40 11.29 1.83
N LEU A 115 0.70 10.67 2.98
CA LEU A 115 1.12 11.37 4.19
C LEU A 115 2.64 11.43 4.30
N GLY A 116 3.29 10.26 4.35
CA GLY A 116 4.73 10.16 4.37
C GLY A 116 5.22 9.66 3.03
N ARG A 117 6.38 10.12 2.60
CA ARG A 117 6.84 9.85 1.25
C ARG A 117 8.32 9.58 1.17
N ASP A 118 8.71 8.87 0.10
CA ASP A 118 10.10 8.67 -0.29
C ASP A 118 10.97 8.04 0.78
N ALA A 119 10.42 7.10 1.57
CA ALA A 119 11.28 6.29 2.41
C ALA A 119 12.11 5.41 1.49
N LYS A 120 13.38 5.77 1.33
CA LYS A 120 14.30 5.08 0.43
C LYS A 120 14.79 3.80 1.05
N ILE A 121 14.70 2.74 0.29
CA ILE A 121 15.06 1.41 0.75
C ILE A 121 15.76 0.66 -0.36
N SER A 122 16.35 -0.50 -0.01
CA SER A 122 17.17 -1.24 -0.97
C SER A 122 16.39 -1.77 -2.17
N ASN A 123 15.12 -2.11 -1.99
CA ASN A 123 14.33 -2.72 -3.06
C ASN A 123 13.11 -1.92 -3.48
N GLY A 124 13.09 -0.61 -3.20
CA GLY A 124 11.98 0.22 -3.69
C GLY A 124 11.80 1.52 -2.93
N VAL A 125 10.56 1.94 -2.85
CA VAL A 125 10.12 3.18 -2.20
C VAL A 125 8.87 2.88 -1.41
N VAL A 126 8.72 3.49 -0.23
CA VAL A 126 7.51 3.39 0.58
C VAL A 126 6.92 4.78 0.78
N HIS A 127 5.62 4.89 0.49
CA HIS A 127 4.84 6.09 0.81
C HIS A 127 3.73 5.66 1.77
N SER A 128 3.52 6.40 2.85
CA SER A 128 2.41 6.08 3.74
C SER A 128 1.15 6.83 3.31
N THR A 129 -0.02 6.22 3.52
CA THR A 129 -1.29 6.78 3.10
C THR A 129 -2.26 6.82 4.27
N ASP A 130 -3.28 7.68 4.15
CA ASP A 130 -4.29 7.84 5.20
C ASP A 130 -5.53 6.98 4.99
N MET A 131 -5.58 6.21 3.90
CA MET A 131 -6.69 5.29 3.63
C MET A 131 -6.19 4.03 2.97
N VAL A 132 -6.90 2.93 3.21
CA VAL A 132 -6.63 1.66 2.56
C VAL A 132 -7.23 1.69 1.15
N PHE A 133 -6.48 1.20 0.17
CA PHE A 133 -6.97 1.11 -1.21
C PHE A 133 -7.90 -0.10 -1.34
N THR A 134 -9.19 0.12 -1.23
CA THR A 134 -10.15 -0.96 -1.39
C THR A 134 -10.52 -1.11 -2.86
N LYS A 135 -10.91 -2.32 -3.25
CA LYS A 135 -11.16 -2.63 -4.66
C LYS A 135 -12.18 -1.72 -5.31
N LYS A 136 -13.20 -1.35 -4.59
CA LYS A 136 -14.29 -0.58 -5.17
C LYS A 136 -13.88 0.79 -5.68
N TYR A 137 -12.74 1.31 -5.24
CA TYR A 137 -12.25 2.60 -5.73
C TYR A 137 -11.80 2.54 -7.18
N PHE A 138 -11.41 1.37 -7.63
CA PHE A 138 -10.71 1.23 -8.91
C PHE A 138 -11.52 0.48 -9.93
N ARG A 139 -12.73 0.11 -9.60
CA ARG A 139 -13.58 -0.62 -10.53
C ARG A 139 -14.34 0.36 -11.38
N SER A 140 -14.15 0.22 -12.68
CA SER A 140 -15.01 0.88 -13.65
C SER A 140 -16.30 0.12 -13.69
N LEU A 141 -17.37 0.79 -13.58
CA LEU A 141 -18.67 0.14 -13.63
C LEU A 141 -19.42 0.53 -14.87
#